data_544775b327a7d6b1a5bfcc593e1d3a1d
#
_entry.id   544775b327a7d6b1a5bfcc593e1d3a1d
#
_cell.length_a   1.000
_cell.length_b   1.000
_cell.length_c   1.000
_cell.angle_alpha   90.00
_cell.angle_beta   90.00
_cell.angle_gamma   90.00
#
_symmetry.space_group_name_H-M   'P 1'
#
loop_
_entity.id
_entity.type
_entity.pdbx_description
1 polymer ?
#
loop_
_entity_poly.entity_id
_entity_poly.type
_entity_poly.pdbx_seq_one_letter_code
_entity_poly.pdbx_strand_id
1 'polypeptide(L)'
;MTKDMNGMKKNKTKNPLIKRVPRELKGDWSKYLLVSLFMIFVIGCIAGMYVANESMLTAATENTKKSICEDGHFELSKKAKKGTFDSLSATIYEDFYYNLNEDKDGDGKKEGTIRVFQKNDEVNLASVLDGKLPENKNEIAIDRMYADNNKISVGDTLKSGSQKWKVTGFVALSDYSCLFQNNNDSMFDAIKFGVSVVTPEEFECLNQDKIQYSYSWVYDKEPKNEKQEKKMSEDLMEALGEEVTLESFVP
;
A
#
# COMPACT_ATOMS: atom_id res chain seq x y z
N MET A 1 -90.91 -29.85 -14.11
CA MET A 1 -90.81 -29.62 -12.65
C MET A 1 -89.32 -29.77 -12.25
N THR A 2 -88.59 -28.72 -12.23
CA THR A 2 -87.20 -28.74 -11.78
C THR A 2 -86.96 -27.46 -10.99
N LYS A 3 -86.66 -27.70 -9.73
CA LYS A 3 -86.49 -26.68 -8.69
C LYS A 3 -85.02 -26.18 -8.60
N ASP A 4 -84.93 -24.87 -8.57
CA ASP A 4 -83.72 -24.11 -8.42
C ASP A 4 -82.90 -24.55 -7.22
N MET A 5 -81.55 -24.71 -7.43
CA MET A 5 -80.54 -24.74 -6.35
C MET A 5 -79.85 -23.42 -6.27
N ASN A 6 -80.26 -22.69 -5.24
CA ASN A 6 -79.84 -21.36 -4.83
C ASN A 6 -78.38 -21.34 -4.46
N GLY A 7 -77.60 -20.45 -5.16
CA GLY A 7 -76.19 -20.23 -4.90
C GLY A 7 -75.95 -19.51 -3.56
N MET A 8 -75.44 -20.23 -2.59
CA MET A 8 -74.89 -19.61 -1.35
C MET A 8 -73.68 -18.76 -1.65
N LYS A 9 -73.88 -17.44 -1.66
CA LYS A 9 -72.79 -16.50 -1.59
C LYS A 9 -72.02 -16.66 -0.26
N LYS A 10 -70.79 -17.24 -0.27
CA LYS A 10 -69.87 -17.24 0.84
C LYS A 10 -69.54 -15.80 1.20
N ASN A 11 -70.11 -15.26 2.25
CA ASN A 11 -69.68 -14.02 2.89
C ASN A 11 -68.25 -14.21 3.41
N LYS A 12 -67.29 -13.68 2.67
CA LYS A 12 -65.90 -13.54 3.18
C LYS A 12 -65.94 -12.60 4.40
N THR A 13 -65.91 -13.16 5.59
CA THR A 13 -65.74 -12.44 6.83
C THR A 13 -64.40 -11.70 6.73
N LYS A 14 -64.43 -10.38 6.54
CA LYS A 14 -63.24 -9.55 6.53
C LYS A 14 -62.59 -9.61 7.92
N ASN A 15 -61.38 -10.14 7.97
CA ASN A 15 -60.61 -10.27 9.21
C ASN A 15 -60.54 -8.88 9.91
N PRO A 16 -61.07 -8.74 11.13
CA PRO A 16 -61.13 -7.45 11.85
C PRO A 16 -59.75 -6.86 12.14
N LEU A 17 -58.66 -7.67 12.13
CA LEU A 17 -57.29 -7.26 12.28
C LEU A 17 -56.81 -6.35 11.14
N ILE A 18 -57.33 -6.56 9.90
CA ILE A 18 -56.94 -5.74 8.74
C ILE A 18 -57.31 -4.26 8.91
N LYS A 19 -58.37 -3.95 9.65
CA LYS A 19 -58.80 -2.58 9.94
C LYS A 19 -58.09 -1.97 11.14
N ARG A 20 -57.56 -2.83 12.03
CA ARG A 20 -56.85 -2.38 13.25
C ARG A 20 -55.44 -1.94 12.95
N VAL A 21 -54.72 -2.66 12.09
CA VAL A 21 -53.32 -2.36 11.73
C VAL A 21 -53.09 -0.90 11.23
N PRO A 22 -53.84 -0.39 10.24
CA PRO A 22 -53.60 0.98 9.78
C PRO A 22 -53.97 2.05 10.82
N ARG A 23 -54.88 1.75 11.76
CA ARG A 23 -55.25 2.69 12.83
C ARG A 23 -54.21 2.73 13.94
N GLU A 24 -53.61 1.60 14.30
CA GLU A 24 -52.47 1.53 15.22
C GLU A 24 -51.22 2.16 14.61
N LEU A 25 -50.93 1.88 13.33
CA LEU A 25 -49.83 2.49 12.61
C LEU A 25 -49.92 4.03 12.59
N LYS A 26 -51.14 4.56 12.43
CA LYS A 26 -51.39 6.00 12.42
C LYS A 26 -51.27 6.63 13.80
N GLY A 27 -51.62 5.90 14.88
CA GLY A 27 -51.51 6.36 16.27
C GLY A 27 -50.07 6.38 16.75
N ASP A 28 -49.25 5.43 16.35
CA ASP A 28 -47.85 5.27 16.79
C ASP A 28 -46.81 5.60 15.69
N TRP A 29 -47.20 6.41 14.71
CA TRP A 29 -46.36 6.76 13.55
C TRP A 29 -44.96 7.14 13.92
N SER A 30 -44.76 7.98 14.97
CA SER A 30 -43.43 8.43 15.39
C SER A 30 -42.53 7.28 15.83
N LYS A 31 -43.07 6.24 16.48
CA LYS A 31 -42.30 5.07 16.91
C LYS A 31 -41.85 4.24 15.72
N TYR A 32 -42.74 4.01 14.77
CA TYR A 32 -42.41 3.26 13.56
C TYR A 32 -41.42 4.00 12.67
N LEU A 33 -41.57 5.33 12.58
CA LEU A 33 -40.63 6.17 11.84
C LEU A 33 -39.24 6.11 12.48
N LEU A 34 -39.15 6.22 13.81
CA LEU A 34 -37.88 6.13 14.53
C LEU A 34 -37.20 4.78 14.32
N VAL A 35 -37.96 3.67 14.44
CA VAL A 35 -37.42 2.32 14.21
C VAL A 35 -36.98 2.15 12.75
N SER A 36 -37.76 2.65 11.79
CA SER A 36 -37.38 2.58 10.36
C SER A 36 -36.12 3.37 10.08
N LEU A 37 -35.98 4.58 10.61
CA LEU A 37 -34.76 5.38 10.43
C LEU A 37 -33.54 4.70 11.06
N PHE A 38 -33.72 4.11 12.26
CA PHE A 38 -32.66 3.36 12.90
C PHE A 38 -32.23 2.14 12.09
N MET A 39 -33.19 1.38 11.54
CA MET A 39 -32.91 0.24 10.66
C MET A 39 -32.18 0.67 9.40
N ILE A 40 -32.61 1.76 8.75
CA ILE A 40 -31.93 2.31 7.56
C ILE A 40 -30.50 2.71 7.92
N PHE A 41 -30.31 3.36 9.05
CA PHE A 41 -28.97 3.78 9.52
C PHE A 41 -28.05 2.56 9.74
N VAL A 42 -28.53 1.54 10.46
CA VAL A 42 -27.75 0.33 10.75
C VAL A 42 -27.38 -0.42 9.44
N ILE A 43 -28.35 -0.60 8.55
CA ILE A 43 -28.12 -1.25 7.26
C ILE A 43 -27.14 -0.43 6.42
N GLY A 44 -27.29 0.89 6.42
CA GLY A 44 -26.39 1.80 5.71
C GLY A 44 -24.96 1.73 6.23
N CYS A 45 -24.75 1.71 7.55
CA CYS A 45 -23.44 1.54 8.16
C CYS A 45 -22.81 0.20 7.77
N ILE A 46 -23.54 -0.90 7.88
CA ILE A 46 -23.01 -2.22 7.54
C ILE A 46 -22.66 -2.29 6.06
N ALA A 47 -23.58 -1.86 5.18
CA ALA A 47 -23.34 -1.86 3.74
C ALA A 47 -22.12 -0.96 3.38
N GLY A 48 -22.02 0.22 4.00
CA GLY A 48 -20.90 1.13 3.81
C GLY A 48 -19.56 0.50 4.22
N MET A 49 -19.51 -0.22 5.33
CA MET A 49 -18.30 -0.94 5.76
C MET A 49 -17.90 -2.05 4.75
N TYR A 50 -18.86 -2.80 4.23
CA TYR A 50 -18.59 -3.84 3.23
C TYR A 50 -18.02 -3.24 1.93
N VAL A 51 -18.66 -2.18 1.41
CA VAL A 51 -18.20 -1.51 0.19
C VAL A 51 -16.82 -0.90 0.38
N ALA A 52 -16.56 -0.24 1.52
CA ALA A 52 -15.26 0.34 1.83
C ALA A 52 -14.17 -0.74 1.90
N ASN A 53 -14.43 -1.86 2.59
CA ASN A 53 -13.48 -2.96 2.71
C ASN A 53 -13.15 -3.58 1.35
N GLU A 54 -14.16 -3.86 0.52
CA GLU A 54 -13.95 -4.44 -0.81
C GLU A 54 -13.22 -3.47 -1.75
N SER A 55 -13.54 -2.18 -1.68
CA SER A 55 -12.84 -1.15 -2.44
C SER A 55 -11.38 -1.02 -2.03
N MET A 56 -11.07 -1.06 -0.73
CA MET A 56 -9.69 -1.05 -0.23
C MET A 56 -8.92 -2.29 -0.69
N LEU A 57 -9.51 -3.46 -0.56
CA LEU A 57 -8.86 -4.71 -0.97
C LEU A 57 -8.60 -4.74 -2.48
N THR A 58 -9.56 -4.30 -3.29
CA THR A 58 -9.40 -4.20 -4.75
C THR A 58 -8.31 -3.21 -5.11
N ALA A 59 -8.31 -2.01 -4.50
CA ALA A 59 -7.29 -1.01 -4.75
C ALA A 59 -5.89 -1.49 -4.34
N ALA A 60 -5.75 -2.15 -3.19
CA ALA A 60 -4.50 -2.74 -2.76
C ALA A 60 -4.00 -3.80 -3.75
N THR A 61 -4.87 -4.74 -4.15
CA THR A 61 -4.50 -5.82 -5.08
C THR A 61 -4.13 -5.29 -6.48
N GLU A 62 -4.87 -4.28 -6.96
CA GLU A 62 -4.54 -3.65 -8.24
C GLU A 62 -3.23 -2.87 -8.17
N ASN A 63 -2.96 -2.19 -7.05
CA ASN A 63 -1.72 -1.47 -6.86
C ASN A 63 -0.52 -2.44 -6.81
N THR A 64 -0.62 -3.52 -6.04
CA THR A 64 0.42 -4.55 -5.96
C THR A 64 0.76 -5.12 -7.34
N LYS A 65 -0.26 -5.42 -8.16
CA LYS A 65 -0.05 -5.92 -9.52
C LYS A 65 0.57 -4.87 -10.46
N LYS A 66 0.16 -3.61 -10.35
CA LYS A 66 0.70 -2.52 -11.18
C LYS A 66 2.13 -2.15 -10.80
N SER A 67 2.45 -2.24 -9.53
CA SER A 67 3.77 -1.89 -8.99
C SER A 67 4.79 -3.02 -9.13
N ILE A 68 4.39 -4.21 -9.58
CA ILE A 68 5.25 -5.40 -9.63
C ILE A 68 5.98 -5.53 -8.28
N CYS A 69 5.18 -5.71 -7.20
CA CYS A 69 5.72 -5.82 -5.86
C CYS A 69 6.69 -6.98 -5.75
N GLU A 70 7.77 -6.77 -5.03
CA GLU A 70 8.68 -7.83 -4.64
C GLU A 70 7.98 -8.87 -3.76
N ASP A 71 8.46 -10.11 -3.80
CA ASP A 71 8.07 -11.16 -2.85
C ASP A 71 8.95 -11.12 -1.58
N GLY A 72 10.02 -10.36 -1.62
CA GLY A 72 10.88 -10.06 -0.50
C GLY A 72 12.20 -9.44 -0.94
N HIS A 73 13.04 -9.10 0.05
CA HIS A 73 14.34 -8.47 -0.20
C HIS A 73 15.43 -8.97 0.75
N PHE A 74 16.68 -8.77 0.35
CA PHE A 74 17.85 -9.05 1.17
C PHE A 74 18.95 -8.00 0.95
N GLU A 75 19.81 -7.83 1.92
CA GLU A 75 20.93 -6.90 1.86
C GLU A 75 22.27 -7.61 1.93
N LEU A 76 23.23 -7.09 1.20
CA LEU A 76 24.61 -7.55 1.17
C LEU A 76 25.59 -6.44 1.59
N SER A 77 26.68 -6.80 2.26
CA SER A 77 27.77 -5.88 2.59
C SER A 77 28.51 -5.37 1.36
N LYS A 78 28.41 -6.05 0.23
CA LYS A 78 29.07 -5.69 -1.03
C LYS A 78 28.19 -6.05 -2.22
N LYS A 79 28.35 -5.29 -3.31
CA LYS A 79 27.68 -5.59 -4.57
C LYS A 79 28.06 -7.01 -5.04
N ALA A 80 27.03 -7.81 -5.36
CA ALA A 80 27.21 -9.15 -5.92
C ALA A 80 27.85 -9.08 -7.30
N LYS A 81 28.58 -10.11 -7.66
CA LYS A 81 29.13 -10.24 -9.00
C LYS A 81 28.04 -10.63 -10.00
N LYS A 82 28.21 -10.23 -11.25
CA LYS A 82 27.28 -10.61 -12.31
C LYS A 82 27.22 -12.15 -12.43
N GLY A 83 26.00 -12.69 -12.45
CA GLY A 83 25.77 -14.13 -12.57
C GLY A 83 25.71 -14.89 -11.23
N THR A 84 25.91 -14.22 -10.08
CA THR A 84 25.83 -14.87 -8.76
C THR A 84 24.45 -15.52 -8.52
N PHE A 85 23.40 -14.94 -9.06
CA PHE A 85 22.02 -15.35 -8.79
C PHE A 85 21.36 -16.16 -9.93
N ASP A 86 22.10 -16.49 -10.99
CA ASP A 86 21.55 -17.14 -12.19
C ASP A 86 21.00 -18.57 -11.93
N SER A 87 21.40 -19.18 -10.82
CA SER A 87 20.96 -20.54 -10.42
C SER A 87 19.73 -20.56 -9.51
N LEU A 88 19.25 -19.40 -9.09
CA LEU A 88 18.14 -19.30 -8.15
C LEU A 88 16.78 -19.51 -8.84
N SER A 89 15.79 -19.91 -8.05
CA SER A 89 14.39 -20.09 -8.49
C SER A 89 13.55 -18.82 -8.42
N ALA A 90 14.20 -17.69 -8.39
CA ALA A 90 13.61 -16.35 -8.34
C ALA A 90 14.43 -15.38 -9.18
N THR A 91 13.77 -14.43 -9.78
CA THR A 91 14.43 -13.31 -10.47
C THR A 91 14.83 -12.25 -9.46
N ILE A 92 16.12 -11.89 -9.46
CA ILE A 92 16.71 -10.94 -8.50
C ILE A 92 16.93 -9.61 -9.19
N TYR A 93 16.53 -8.53 -8.54
CA TYR A 93 16.66 -7.14 -9.00
C TYR A 93 17.58 -6.36 -8.08
N GLU A 94 18.39 -5.46 -8.62
CA GLU A 94 19.18 -4.50 -7.86
C GLU A 94 18.24 -3.37 -7.40
N ASP A 95 17.99 -3.25 -6.11
CA ASP A 95 17.16 -2.22 -5.50
C ASP A 95 17.98 -1.44 -4.45
N PHE A 96 19.10 -0.88 -4.93
CA PHE A 96 20.06 -0.18 -4.09
C PHE A 96 19.51 1.13 -3.61
N TYR A 97 19.91 1.51 -2.40
CA TYR A 97 19.50 2.78 -1.84
C TYR A 97 20.64 3.55 -1.17
N TYR A 98 20.39 4.84 -1.03
CA TYR A 98 21.24 5.78 -0.32
C TYR A 98 20.45 6.48 0.79
N ASN A 99 20.96 6.52 2.01
CA ASN A 99 20.32 7.26 3.10
C ASN A 99 20.82 8.71 3.10
N LEU A 100 19.97 9.61 2.62
CA LEU A 100 20.20 11.04 2.61
C LEU A 100 19.86 11.61 3.99
N ASN A 101 20.79 12.32 4.61
CA ASN A 101 20.52 13.07 5.83
C ASN A 101 19.95 14.44 5.45
N GLU A 102 18.71 14.71 5.82
CA GLU A 102 18.09 16.01 5.62
C GLU A 102 18.58 17.02 6.67
N ASP A 103 18.89 18.21 6.20
CA ASP A 103 19.28 19.37 6.99
C ASP A 103 18.36 20.54 6.56
N LYS A 104 17.25 20.71 7.28
CA LYS A 104 16.16 21.62 6.89
C LYS A 104 16.54 23.08 7.05
N ASP A 105 17.24 23.41 8.12
CA ASP A 105 17.60 24.77 8.47
C ASP A 105 19.02 25.16 8.06
N GLY A 106 19.86 24.19 7.68
CA GLY A 106 21.21 24.41 7.21
C GLY A 106 22.22 24.58 8.36
N ASP A 107 21.89 24.10 9.57
CA ASP A 107 22.77 24.15 10.74
C ASP A 107 23.80 23.01 10.79
N GLY A 108 23.74 22.09 9.82
CA GLY A 108 24.61 20.92 9.68
C GLY A 108 24.18 19.71 10.54
N LYS A 109 23.04 19.78 11.21
CA LYS A 109 22.50 18.66 11.98
C LYS A 109 21.50 17.85 11.14
N LYS A 110 21.42 16.56 11.45
CA LYS A 110 20.46 15.66 10.85
C LYS A 110 19.11 15.86 11.50
N GLU A 111 18.11 16.26 10.74
CA GLU A 111 16.72 16.39 11.17
C GLU A 111 15.84 15.24 10.70
N GLY A 112 16.19 14.63 9.58
CA GLY A 112 15.51 13.46 9.03
C GLY A 112 16.44 12.61 8.17
N THR A 113 15.93 11.49 7.73
CA THR A 113 16.56 10.60 6.75
C THR A 113 15.58 10.34 5.63
N ILE A 114 16.00 10.56 4.41
CA ILE A 114 15.28 10.17 3.22
C ILE A 114 16.06 9.03 2.56
N ARG A 115 15.44 7.86 2.45
CA ARG A 115 16.00 6.74 1.71
C ARG A 115 15.73 6.96 0.22
N VAL A 116 16.80 7.11 -0.54
CA VAL A 116 16.75 7.45 -1.96
C VAL A 116 17.01 6.20 -2.77
N PHE A 117 16.06 5.84 -3.60
CA PHE A 117 16.16 4.75 -4.58
C PHE A 117 16.40 5.31 -5.97
N GLN A 118 17.02 4.52 -6.81
CA GLN A 118 16.99 4.76 -8.24
C GLN A 118 15.60 4.44 -8.78
N LYS A 119 15.07 5.27 -9.68
CA LYS A 119 13.84 4.95 -10.41
C LYS A 119 14.00 3.58 -11.08
N ASN A 120 13.11 2.66 -10.76
CA ASN A 120 13.06 1.31 -11.30
C ASN A 120 11.84 1.15 -12.19
N ASP A 121 12.00 0.43 -13.31
CA ASP A 121 10.93 0.13 -14.27
C ASP A 121 10.60 -1.40 -14.28
N GLU A 122 11.20 -2.20 -13.40
CA GLU A 122 11.10 -3.67 -13.41
C GLU A 122 10.42 -4.22 -12.15
N VAL A 123 10.71 -3.67 -10.96
CA VAL A 123 10.15 -4.11 -9.67
C VAL A 123 9.91 -2.88 -8.77
N ASN A 124 9.02 -2.97 -7.82
CA ASN A 124 8.69 -1.91 -6.85
C ASN A 124 8.42 -0.56 -7.51
N LEU A 125 7.62 -0.55 -8.59
CA LEU A 125 7.38 0.65 -9.37
C LEU A 125 6.75 1.75 -8.52
N ALA A 126 7.35 2.93 -8.54
CA ALA A 126 6.83 4.09 -7.83
C ALA A 126 5.48 4.56 -8.43
N SER A 127 4.44 4.57 -7.61
CA SER A 127 3.13 5.11 -7.98
C SER A 127 3.09 6.61 -7.75
N VAL A 128 2.86 7.41 -8.80
CA VAL A 128 2.72 8.87 -8.70
C VAL A 128 1.37 9.23 -8.11
N LEU A 129 1.37 9.97 -7.01
CA LEU A 129 0.17 10.48 -6.35
C LEU A 129 -0.12 11.94 -6.68
N ASP A 130 0.94 12.73 -6.93
CA ASP A 130 0.83 14.14 -7.33
C ASP A 130 2.11 14.56 -8.06
N GLY A 131 2.03 15.50 -8.99
CA GLY A 131 3.17 15.94 -9.80
C GLY A 131 3.64 14.87 -10.79
N LYS A 132 4.95 14.64 -10.87
CA LYS A 132 5.56 13.67 -11.79
C LYS A 132 6.82 13.03 -11.20
N LEU A 133 7.23 11.89 -11.76
CA LEU A 133 8.52 11.29 -11.48
C LEU A 133 9.68 12.21 -11.95
N PRO A 134 10.85 12.12 -11.32
CA PRO A 134 12.03 12.85 -11.76
C PRO A 134 12.45 12.41 -13.16
N GLU A 135 12.81 13.38 -13.99
CA GLU A 135 13.26 13.19 -15.37
C GLU A 135 14.68 13.73 -15.59
N ASN A 136 15.15 14.62 -14.69
CA ASN A 136 16.45 15.28 -14.80
C ASN A 136 17.25 15.13 -13.51
N LYS A 137 18.55 15.41 -13.60
CA LYS A 137 19.42 15.55 -12.41
C LYS A 137 18.88 16.62 -11.47
N ASN A 138 19.17 16.47 -10.18
CA ASN A 138 18.68 17.35 -9.12
C ASN A 138 17.14 17.42 -9.01
N GLU A 139 16.42 16.42 -9.52
CA GLU A 139 15.00 16.22 -9.29
C GLU A 139 14.79 15.01 -8.38
N ILE A 140 13.77 15.07 -7.54
CA ILE A 140 13.40 14.01 -6.59
C ILE A 140 11.88 13.93 -6.48
N ALA A 141 11.34 12.71 -6.44
CA ALA A 141 9.97 12.46 -6.00
C ALA A 141 10.02 11.79 -4.64
N ILE A 142 9.23 12.28 -3.69
CA ILE A 142 9.28 11.84 -2.29
C ILE A 142 7.98 11.19 -1.86
N ASP A 143 8.04 10.37 -0.82
CA ASP A 143 6.86 9.78 -0.22
C ASP A 143 5.87 10.84 0.26
N ARG A 144 4.58 10.59 0.00
CA ARG A 144 3.49 11.50 0.31
C ARG A 144 3.34 11.72 1.81
N MET A 145 3.45 10.68 2.63
CA MET A 145 3.26 10.80 4.07
C MET A 145 4.38 11.61 4.71
N TYR A 146 5.63 11.39 4.27
CA TYR A 146 6.77 12.20 4.69
C TYR A 146 6.60 13.68 4.30
N ALA A 147 6.18 13.93 3.05
CA ALA A 147 5.96 15.28 2.54
C ALA A 147 4.90 16.03 3.34
N ASP A 148 3.74 15.43 3.56
CA ASP A 148 2.62 16.04 4.30
C ASP A 148 3.02 16.37 5.75
N ASN A 149 3.73 15.45 6.44
CA ASN A 149 4.20 15.66 7.81
C ASN A 149 5.26 16.76 7.92
N ASN A 150 6.09 16.92 6.90
CA ASN A 150 7.15 17.93 6.86
C ASN A 150 6.76 19.20 6.10
N LYS A 151 5.50 19.32 5.66
CA LYS A 151 4.95 20.48 4.93
C LYS A 151 5.72 20.82 3.66
N ILE A 152 6.17 19.78 2.96
CA ILE A 152 6.87 19.90 1.69
C ILE A 152 5.85 19.89 0.57
N SER A 153 6.00 20.78 -0.40
CA SER A 153 5.14 20.93 -1.57
C SER A 153 5.88 20.58 -2.86
N VAL A 154 5.16 20.15 -3.87
CA VAL A 154 5.73 19.98 -5.22
C VAL A 154 6.28 21.34 -5.70
N GLY A 155 7.54 21.35 -6.12
CA GLY A 155 8.28 22.54 -6.50
C GLY A 155 9.26 23.05 -5.44
N ASP A 156 9.15 22.59 -4.19
CA ASP A 156 10.08 22.94 -3.13
C ASP A 156 11.47 22.33 -3.38
N THR A 157 12.44 22.79 -2.60
CA THR A 157 13.83 22.33 -2.69
C THR A 157 14.22 21.64 -1.38
N LEU A 158 14.54 20.35 -1.49
CA LEU A 158 15.20 19.61 -0.42
C LEU A 158 16.70 19.89 -0.40
N LYS A 159 17.28 19.93 0.80
CA LYS A 159 18.71 20.17 1.01
C LYS A 159 19.34 19.06 1.83
N SER A 160 20.56 18.69 1.48
CA SER A 160 21.40 17.82 2.31
C SER A 160 22.85 18.26 2.10
N GLY A 161 23.40 18.94 3.09
CA GLY A 161 24.70 19.59 2.96
C GLY A 161 24.73 20.59 1.80
N SER A 162 25.63 20.38 0.85
CA SER A 162 25.76 21.22 -0.36
C SER A 162 24.83 20.84 -1.50
N GLN A 163 24.20 19.67 -1.44
CA GLN A 163 23.32 19.17 -2.51
C GLN A 163 21.89 19.71 -2.34
N LYS A 164 21.21 19.89 -3.47
CA LYS A 164 19.84 20.39 -3.53
C LYS A 164 19.07 19.65 -4.60
N TRP A 165 17.84 19.23 -4.27
CA TRP A 165 16.92 18.58 -5.20
C TRP A 165 15.60 19.32 -5.25
N LYS A 166 15.08 19.48 -6.45
CA LYS A 166 13.72 19.99 -6.66
C LYS A 166 12.73 18.85 -6.52
N VAL A 167 11.75 19.01 -5.66
CA VAL A 167 10.63 18.06 -5.51
C VAL A 167 9.73 18.17 -6.74
N THR A 168 9.66 17.11 -7.54
CA THR A 168 8.86 17.08 -8.77
C THR A 168 7.52 16.37 -8.59
N GLY A 169 7.37 15.55 -7.57
CA GLY A 169 6.13 14.84 -7.30
C GLY A 169 6.13 14.11 -5.98
N PHE A 170 4.96 13.62 -5.64
CA PHE A 170 4.74 12.72 -4.52
C PHE A 170 4.46 11.33 -5.01
N VAL A 171 5.10 10.36 -4.37
CA VAL A 171 5.01 8.95 -4.73
C VAL A 171 4.58 8.09 -3.56
N ALA A 172 4.11 6.89 -3.87
CA ALA A 172 4.01 5.77 -2.94
C ALA A 172 4.83 4.62 -3.51
N LEU A 173 5.66 4.01 -2.70
CA LEU A 173 6.38 2.79 -3.00
C LEU A 173 5.64 1.62 -2.34
N SER A 174 5.47 0.53 -3.08
CA SER A 174 4.66 -0.61 -2.62
C SER A 174 5.31 -1.40 -1.48
N ASP A 175 6.63 -1.48 -1.47
CA ASP A 175 7.48 -2.07 -0.44
C ASP A 175 7.54 -1.21 0.85
N TYR A 176 7.17 0.08 0.76
CA TYR A 176 7.07 1.01 1.90
C TYR A 176 5.62 1.41 2.22
N SER A 177 4.72 0.43 2.34
CA SER A 177 3.34 0.69 2.80
C SER A 177 3.28 1.30 4.21
N CYS A 178 4.30 1.05 5.02
CA CYS A 178 4.60 1.74 6.27
C CYS A 178 6.07 2.18 6.25
N LEU A 179 6.33 3.43 6.67
CA LEU A 179 7.68 4.02 6.64
C LEU A 179 8.54 3.54 7.81
N PHE A 180 8.80 2.23 7.87
CA PHE A 180 9.79 1.68 8.79
C PHE A 180 11.20 1.94 8.26
N GLN A 181 12.06 2.49 9.11
CA GLN A 181 13.46 2.72 8.73
C GLN A 181 14.27 1.41 8.76
N ASN A 182 13.96 0.52 9.70
CA ASN A 182 14.61 -0.78 9.83
C ASN A 182 13.55 -1.87 10.00
N ASN A 183 13.86 -3.08 9.55
CA ASN A 183 12.94 -4.23 9.58
C ASN A 183 12.52 -4.66 11.00
N ASN A 184 13.27 -4.27 12.03
CA ASN A 184 12.99 -4.57 13.43
C ASN A 184 12.24 -3.45 14.16
N ASP A 185 11.92 -2.34 13.49
CA ASP A 185 11.21 -1.24 14.10
C ASP A 185 9.76 -1.63 14.38
N SER A 186 9.30 -1.40 15.60
CA SER A 186 7.90 -1.64 16.01
C SER A 186 6.98 -0.45 15.76
N MET A 187 7.54 0.72 15.47
CA MET A 187 6.84 1.97 15.17
C MET A 187 7.56 2.72 14.08
N PHE A 188 6.82 3.31 13.15
CA PHE A 188 7.37 4.18 12.12
C PHE A 188 7.25 5.66 12.53
N ASP A 189 8.18 6.49 12.08
CA ASP A 189 8.17 7.94 12.30
C ASP A 189 8.29 8.67 10.95
N ALA A 190 7.15 8.90 10.32
CA ALA A 190 7.06 9.57 9.02
C ALA A 190 7.44 11.07 9.06
N ILE A 191 7.82 11.62 10.21
CA ILE A 191 8.42 12.95 10.32
C ILE A 191 9.93 12.85 10.10
N LYS A 192 10.57 11.80 10.61
CA LYS A 192 12.03 11.62 10.60
C LYS A 192 12.54 10.71 9.50
N PHE A 193 11.67 9.85 8.97
CA PHE A 193 12.04 8.92 7.92
C PHE A 193 11.04 8.98 6.76
N GLY A 194 11.56 9.02 5.55
CA GLY A 194 10.82 8.96 4.30
C GLY A 194 11.59 8.22 3.22
N VAL A 195 10.91 7.92 2.14
CA VAL A 195 11.49 7.29 0.95
C VAL A 195 11.33 8.21 -0.26
N SER A 196 12.15 8.00 -1.26
CA SER A 196 12.14 8.83 -2.47
C SER A 196 12.76 8.10 -3.64
N VAL A 197 12.49 8.61 -4.83
CA VAL A 197 13.11 8.14 -6.07
C VAL A 197 13.77 9.29 -6.82
N VAL A 198 14.90 9.01 -7.44
CA VAL A 198 15.65 9.91 -8.32
C VAL A 198 15.92 9.21 -9.66
N THR A 199 16.41 9.95 -10.65
CA THR A 199 16.83 9.34 -11.92
C THR A 199 18.09 8.48 -11.72
N PRO A 200 18.35 7.49 -12.60
CA PRO A 200 19.58 6.70 -12.56
C PRO A 200 20.84 7.57 -12.58
N GLU A 201 20.83 8.61 -13.42
CA GLU A 201 21.98 9.53 -13.55
C GLU A 201 22.22 10.38 -12.30
N GLU A 202 21.18 10.68 -11.53
CA GLU A 202 21.32 11.36 -10.24
C GLU A 202 21.81 10.39 -9.18
N PHE A 203 21.31 9.16 -9.16
CA PHE A 203 21.73 8.13 -8.21
C PHE A 203 23.21 7.81 -8.34
N GLU A 204 23.74 7.73 -9.57
CA GLU A 204 25.17 7.56 -9.83
C GLU A 204 26.04 8.73 -9.32
N CYS A 205 25.46 9.93 -9.19
CA CYS A 205 26.16 11.10 -8.64
C CYS A 205 26.26 11.09 -7.11
N LEU A 206 25.49 10.24 -6.43
CA LEU A 206 25.54 10.09 -4.97
C LEU A 206 26.86 9.44 -4.54
N ASN A 207 27.20 9.59 -3.26
CA ASN A 207 28.41 8.99 -2.71
C ASN A 207 28.32 7.46 -2.73
N GLN A 208 28.98 6.83 -3.69
CA GLN A 208 28.94 5.39 -3.94
C GLN A 208 29.45 4.55 -2.76
N ASP A 209 30.35 5.10 -1.90
CA ASP A 209 30.86 4.41 -0.70
C ASP A 209 29.81 4.22 0.40
N LYS A 210 28.66 4.91 0.28
CA LYS A 210 27.53 4.85 1.22
C LYS A 210 26.29 4.20 0.68
N ILE A 211 26.35 3.66 -0.53
CA ILE A 211 25.25 2.89 -1.13
C ILE A 211 25.07 1.60 -0.32
N GLN A 212 23.81 1.30 -0.02
CA GLN A 212 23.41 0.04 0.55
C GLN A 212 22.98 -0.90 -0.57
N TYR A 213 23.50 -2.11 -0.56
CA TYR A 213 23.26 -3.10 -1.61
C TYR A 213 22.07 -3.97 -1.24
N SER A 214 20.88 -3.46 -1.48
CA SER A 214 19.60 -4.17 -1.33
C SER A 214 19.23 -4.85 -2.65
N TYR A 215 18.66 -6.02 -2.56
CA TYR A 215 18.19 -6.80 -3.69
C TYR A 215 16.79 -7.27 -3.42
N SER A 216 15.89 -7.02 -4.35
CA SER A 216 14.52 -7.52 -4.32
C SER A 216 14.42 -8.80 -5.15
N TRP A 217 13.52 -9.71 -4.76
CA TRP A 217 13.24 -10.86 -5.60
C TRP A 217 11.75 -10.99 -5.92
N VAL A 218 11.50 -11.63 -7.07
CA VAL A 218 10.19 -12.10 -7.47
C VAL A 218 10.31 -13.58 -7.85
N TYR A 219 9.46 -14.42 -7.29
CA TYR A 219 9.49 -15.85 -7.60
C TYR A 219 9.11 -16.11 -9.06
N ASP A 220 9.86 -16.97 -9.73
CA ASP A 220 9.54 -17.42 -11.11
C ASP A 220 8.19 -18.13 -11.18
N LYS A 221 7.71 -18.67 -10.07
CA LYS A 221 6.41 -19.31 -9.92
C LYS A 221 5.75 -18.88 -8.62
N GLU A 222 4.57 -18.32 -8.72
CA GLU A 222 3.79 -17.93 -7.55
C GLU A 222 3.53 -19.12 -6.60
N PRO A 223 3.73 -18.94 -5.28
CA PRO A 223 3.38 -19.95 -4.28
C PRO A 223 1.87 -20.16 -4.23
N LYS A 224 1.42 -21.41 -4.09
CA LYS A 224 -0.02 -21.75 -4.06
C LYS A 224 -0.67 -21.50 -2.69
N ASN A 225 0.11 -21.39 -1.65
CA ASN A 225 -0.32 -21.18 -0.27
C ASN A 225 0.86 -20.77 0.61
N GLU A 226 0.58 -20.21 1.78
CA GLU A 226 1.56 -19.74 2.77
C GLU A 226 2.63 -20.80 3.16
N LYS A 227 2.25 -22.07 3.22
CA LYS A 227 3.22 -23.16 3.56
C LYS A 227 4.24 -23.36 2.44
N GLN A 228 3.81 -23.22 1.18
CA GLN A 228 4.71 -23.32 0.04
C GLN A 228 5.60 -22.08 -0.05
N GLU A 229 5.03 -20.90 0.16
CA GLU A 229 5.73 -19.63 0.21
C GLU A 229 6.86 -19.67 1.25
N LYS A 230 6.53 -20.03 2.48
CA LYS A 230 7.54 -20.20 3.54
C LYS A 230 8.65 -21.15 3.15
N LYS A 231 8.32 -22.29 2.55
CA LYS A 231 9.34 -23.25 2.11
C LYS A 231 10.21 -22.67 1.00
N MET A 232 9.61 -22.00 0.02
CA MET A 232 10.37 -21.37 -1.09
C MET A 232 11.30 -20.28 -0.58
N SER A 233 10.86 -19.50 0.42
CA SER A 233 11.67 -18.50 1.09
C SER A 233 12.83 -19.09 1.87
N GLU A 234 12.61 -20.19 2.61
CA GLU A 234 13.66 -20.93 3.33
C GLU A 234 14.67 -21.52 2.33
N ASP A 235 14.21 -22.17 1.26
CA ASP A 235 15.06 -22.75 0.21
C ASP A 235 15.89 -21.64 -0.50
N LEU A 236 15.30 -20.47 -0.76
CA LEU A 236 16.00 -19.33 -1.36
C LEU A 236 17.06 -18.75 -0.42
N MET A 237 16.72 -18.59 0.87
CA MET A 237 17.65 -18.10 1.88
C MET A 237 18.87 -19.04 2.03
N GLU A 238 18.66 -20.35 2.01
CA GLU A 238 19.74 -21.35 2.07
C GLU A 238 20.65 -21.25 0.83
N ALA A 239 20.05 -21.20 -0.37
CA ALA A 239 20.80 -21.06 -1.61
C ALA A 239 21.60 -19.76 -1.69
N LEU A 240 21.02 -18.63 -1.25
CA LEU A 240 21.72 -17.35 -1.16
C LEU A 240 22.90 -17.44 -0.16
N GLY A 241 22.70 -18.08 1.00
CA GLY A 241 23.74 -18.22 2.02
C GLY A 241 24.95 -19.03 1.58
N GLU A 242 24.81 -19.88 0.56
CA GLU A 242 25.94 -20.61 -0.05
C GLU A 242 26.79 -19.72 -0.96
N GLU A 243 26.17 -18.71 -1.60
CA GLU A 243 26.83 -17.86 -2.62
C GLU A 243 27.32 -16.53 -2.07
N VAL A 244 26.62 -15.96 -1.08
CA VAL A 244 26.89 -14.61 -0.56
C VAL A 244 26.74 -14.52 0.97
N THR A 245 27.33 -13.48 1.55
CA THR A 245 27.13 -13.17 2.97
C THR A 245 25.96 -12.21 3.10
N LEU A 246 24.84 -12.70 3.64
CA LEU A 246 23.64 -11.92 3.89
C LEU A 246 23.82 -11.03 5.14
N GLU A 247 23.40 -9.77 5.06
CA GLU A 247 23.27 -8.86 6.21
C GLU A 247 21.83 -8.88 6.74
N SER A 248 20.85 -8.92 5.84
CA SER A 248 19.43 -9.08 6.19
C SER A 248 18.71 -9.93 5.13
N PHE A 249 17.59 -10.54 5.53
CA PHE A 249 16.69 -11.28 4.65
C PHE A 249 15.25 -11.12 5.16
N VAL A 250 14.36 -10.66 4.31
CA VAL A 250 12.95 -10.36 4.61
C VAL A 250 12.07 -10.96 3.53
N PRO A 251 11.38 -12.07 3.83
CA PRO A 251 10.42 -12.70 2.93
C PRO A 251 9.06 -12.06 3.00
#